data_771b2f2e3323854bd6361082ff4dcda2
#
_entry.id   771b2f2e3323854bd6361082ff4dcda2
#
_cell.length_a   1.000
_cell.length_b   1.000
_cell.length_c   1.000
_cell.angle_alpha   90.00
_cell.angle_beta   90.00
_cell.angle_gamma   90.00
#
_symmetry.space_group_name_H-M   'P 1'
#
loop_
_entity.id
_entity.type
_entity.pdbx_description
1 polymer ?
#
loop_
_entity_poly.entity_id
_entity_poly.type
_entity_poly.pdbx_seq_one_letter_code
_entity_poly.pdbx_strand_id
1 'polypeptide(L)'
;MKKITTLALGLMLASTAFAQKANNATEIPTFQETMGKYFLIGAAVNTSLTDGQDPAGEEVVKKQFNQVVAENCMKGEENHPEMNRFDFTDGDKLADWAEKNGKTLIGHCLVWHSQPPKWMFTDDKGNLV
;
A
#
# COMPACT_ATOMS: atom_id res chain seq x y z
N MET A 1 36.61 23.05 43.89
CA MET A 1 35.22 22.88 43.39
C MET A 1 35.00 23.32 41.96
N LYS A 2 35.68 24.39 41.44
CA LYS A 2 35.47 24.88 40.03
C LYS A 2 35.91 23.96 38.91
N LYS A 3 36.91 23.03 39.14
CA LYS A 3 37.41 22.10 38.10
C LYS A 3 36.52 20.92 37.81
N ILE A 4 35.69 20.47 38.77
CA ILE A 4 34.77 19.37 38.59
C ILE A 4 33.55 19.74 37.76
N THR A 5 33.07 20.97 37.93
CA THR A 5 31.91 21.50 37.18
C THR A 5 32.20 21.66 35.69
N THR A 6 33.42 22.01 35.34
CA THR A 6 33.86 22.18 33.92
C THR A 6 33.98 20.82 33.20
N LEU A 7 34.40 19.78 33.93
CA LEU A 7 34.51 18.43 33.35
C LEU A 7 33.15 17.79 33.11
N ALA A 8 32.20 17.98 34.04
CA ALA A 8 30.82 17.49 33.90
C ALA A 8 30.08 18.17 32.73
N LEU A 9 30.29 19.46 32.52
CA LEU A 9 29.67 20.18 31.39
C LEU A 9 30.26 19.73 30.05
N GLY A 10 31.57 19.45 29.98
CA GLY A 10 32.20 18.91 28.76
C GLY A 10 31.72 17.50 28.37
N LEU A 11 31.44 16.63 29.35
CA LEU A 11 30.91 15.31 29.10
C LEU A 11 29.43 15.35 28.59
N MET A 12 28.61 16.25 29.12
CA MET A 12 27.23 16.42 28.65
C MET A 12 27.16 16.95 27.22
N LEU A 13 28.01 17.87 26.82
CA LEU A 13 28.08 18.39 25.45
C LEU A 13 28.59 17.34 24.46
N ALA A 14 29.51 16.48 24.86
CA ALA A 14 30.00 15.39 24.02
C ALA A 14 28.93 14.32 23.81
N SER A 15 28.15 13.96 24.84
CA SER A 15 27.08 12.96 24.72
C SER A 15 25.93 13.42 23.82
N THR A 16 25.56 14.69 23.82
CA THR A 16 24.55 15.25 22.91
C THR A 16 25.02 15.26 21.46
N ALA A 17 26.31 15.53 21.20
CA ALA A 17 26.87 15.48 19.84
C ALA A 17 26.92 14.06 19.26
N PHE A 18 27.17 13.03 20.07
CA PHE A 18 27.10 11.65 19.65
C PHE A 18 25.68 11.18 19.38
N ALA A 19 24.71 11.58 20.20
CA ALA A 19 23.30 11.27 19.98
C ALA A 19 22.78 11.94 18.70
N GLN A 20 23.18 13.18 18.42
CA GLN A 20 22.79 13.90 17.20
C GLN A 20 23.38 13.27 15.93
N LYS A 21 24.58 12.72 15.99
CA LYS A 21 25.23 12.03 14.86
C LYS A 21 24.60 10.66 14.58
N ALA A 22 24.06 9.98 15.60
CA ALA A 22 23.32 8.72 15.43
C ALA A 22 21.96 8.94 14.78
N ASN A 23 21.30 10.10 15.01
CA ASN A 23 20.03 10.43 14.38
C ASN A 23 20.17 10.94 12.93
N ASN A 24 21.39 11.22 12.46
CA ASN A 24 21.70 11.56 11.07
C ASN A 24 22.18 10.34 10.26
N ALA A 25 21.86 9.11 10.69
CA ALA A 25 21.97 7.96 9.81
C ALA A 25 21.10 8.25 8.59
N THR A 26 21.71 8.38 7.42
CA THR A 26 21.05 8.63 6.15
C THR A 26 19.90 7.63 6.01
N GLU A 27 18.65 8.12 6.07
CA GLU A 27 17.51 7.25 5.80
C GLU A 27 17.71 6.61 4.43
N ILE A 28 17.53 5.30 4.37
CA ILE A 28 17.59 4.58 3.10
C ILE A 28 16.44 5.11 2.25
N PRO A 29 16.72 5.65 1.06
CA PRO A 29 15.66 6.20 0.23
C PRO A 29 14.68 5.11 -0.19
N THR A 30 13.41 5.46 -0.30
CA THR A 30 12.35 4.55 -0.68
C THR A 30 12.41 4.17 -2.16
N PHE A 31 11.70 3.11 -2.55
CA PHE A 31 11.60 2.72 -3.96
C PHE A 31 10.96 3.83 -4.80
N GLN A 32 9.89 4.46 -4.31
CA GLN A 32 9.25 5.56 -5.04
C GLN A 32 10.16 6.80 -5.19
N GLU A 33 11.04 7.08 -4.24
CA GLU A 33 12.01 8.19 -4.34
C GLU A 33 13.14 7.88 -5.34
N THR A 34 13.63 6.66 -5.33
CA THR A 34 14.76 6.26 -6.18
C THR A 34 14.35 5.98 -7.62
N MET A 35 13.25 5.26 -7.81
CA MET A 35 12.83 4.70 -9.09
C MET A 35 11.62 5.41 -9.69
N GLY A 36 10.80 6.10 -8.86
CA GLY A 36 9.56 6.73 -9.29
C GLY A 36 9.71 7.80 -10.37
N LYS A 37 10.89 8.35 -10.55
CA LYS A 37 11.21 9.28 -11.65
C LYS A 37 11.37 8.58 -13.02
N TYR A 38 11.52 7.26 -13.04
CA TYR A 38 11.72 6.50 -14.27
C TYR A 38 10.46 5.69 -14.64
N PHE A 39 9.76 5.12 -13.64
CA PHE A 39 8.55 4.32 -13.82
C PHE A 39 7.75 4.23 -12.53
N LEU A 40 6.48 3.81 -12.64
CA LEU A 40 5.65 3.54 -11.48
C LEU A 40 6.07 2.20 -10.84
N ILE A 41 6.19 2.20 -9.52
CA ILE A 41 6.44 0.99 -8.74
C ILE A 41 5.16 0.68 -7.97
N GLY A 42 4.60 -0.50 -8.23
CA GLY A 42 3.31 -0.90 -7.68
C GLY A 42 3.36 -2.10 -6.76
N ALA A 43 2.32 -2.23 -5.95
CA ALA A 43 2.02 -3.41 -5.16
C ALA A 43 0.59 -3.86 -5.40
N ALA A 44 0.35 -5.19 -5.41
CA ALA A 44 -0.98 -5.74 -5.27
C ALA A 44 -1.39 -5.67 -3.80
N VAL A 45 -2.60 -5.18 -3.54
CA VAL A 45 -3.11 -4.99 -2.19
C VAL A 45 -4.49 -5.62 -2.03
N ASN A 46 -4.75 -6.17 -0.86
CA ASN A 46 -6.04 -6.76 -0.51
C ASN A 46 -6.86 -5.82 0.39
N THR A 47 -8.10 -6.21 0.68
CA THR A 47 -9.04 -5.41 1.46
C THR A 47 -8.61 -5.19 2.91
N SER A 48 -7.77 -6.04 3.49
CA SER A 48 -7.27 -5.85 4.86
C SER A 48 -6.50 -4.54 5.03
N LEU A 49 -5.89 -4.04 3.94
CA LEU A 49 -5.20 -2.75 3.93
C LEU A 49 -6.20 -1.59 4.07
N THR A 50 -7.29 -1.60 3.30
CA THR A 50 -8.31 -0.54 3.31
C THR A 50 -9.25 -0.60 4.51
N ASP A 51 -9.43 -1.79 5.09
CA ASP A 51 -10.24 -2.01 6.29
C ASP A 51 -9.46 -1.77 7.61
N GLY A 52 -8.19 -1.35 7.53
CA GLY A 52 -7.34 -1.07 8.68
C GLY A 52 -6.89 -2.30 9.47
N GLN A 53 -6.98 -3.49 8.87
CA GLN A 53 -6.58 -4.75 9.50
C GLN A 53 -5.08 -5.03 9.34
N ASP A 54 -4.41 -4.35 8.40
CA ASP A 54 -2.96 -4.44 8.16
C ASP A 54 -2.30 -3.05 8.16
N PRO A 55 -2.19 -2.39 9.32
CA PRO A 55 -1.57 -1.07 9.40
C PRO A 55 -0.08 -1.08 9.05
N ALA A 56 0.63 -2.18 9.27
CA ALA A 56 2.04 -2.30 8.92
C ALA A 56 2.23 -2.40 7.41
N GLY A 57 1.42 -3.18 6.72
CA GLY A 57 1.40 -3.26 5.26
C GLY A 57 0.99 -1.92 4.64
N GLU A 58 0.00 -1.25 5.20
CA GLU A 58 -0.42 0.07 4.76
C GLU A 58 0.72 1.08 4.80
N GLU A 59 1.47 1.15 5.90
CA GLU A 59 2.65 2.02 6.04
C GLU A 59 3.72 1.72 4.98
N VAL A 60 4.01 0.44 4.73
CA VAL A 60 4.95 0.02 3.68
C VAL A 60 4.48 0.47 2.31
N VAL A 61 3.19 0.25 1.98
CA VAL A 61 2.64 0.65 0.68
C VAL A 61 2.67 2.15 0.52
N LYS A 62 2.28 2.92 1.53
CA LYS A 62 2.35 4.39 1.51
C LYS A 62 3.76 4.90 1.25
N LYS A 63 4.75 4.31 1.91
CA LYS A 63 6.13 4.79 1.90
C LYS A 63 6.90 4.33 0.66
N GLN A 64 6.68 3.11 0.18
CA GLN A 64 7.55 2.49 -0.84
C GLN A 64 7.00 2.57 -2.27
N PHE A 65 5.67 2.63 -2.44
CA PHE A 65 5.04 2.47 -3.75
C PHE A 65 4.26 3.72 -4.16
N ASN A 66 4.25 4.02 -5.46
CA ASN A 66 3.47 5.12 -6.05
C ASN A 66 2.27 4.62 -6.87
N GLN A 67 2.11 3.28 -6.98
CA GLN A 67 1.01 2.62 -7.67
C GLN A 67 0.48 1.46 -6.85
N VAL A 68 -0.82 1.17 -6.96
CA VAL A 68 -1.46 -0.01 -6.39
C VAL A 68 -2.38 -0.68 -7.41
N VAL A 69 -2.61 -1.98 -7.23
CA VAL A 69 -3.59 -2.76 -7.96
C VAL A 69 -4.34 -3.65 -6.97
N ALA A 70 -5.62 -3.86 -7.19
CA ALA A 70 -6.40 -4.78 -6.37
C ALA A 70 -5.90 -6.23 -6.53
N GLU A 71 -5.68 -6.93 -5.44
CA GLU A 71 -5.38 -8.36 -5.47
C GLU A 71 -6.61 -9.16 -5.94
N ASN A 72 -7.82 -8.84 -5.44
CA ASN A 72 -9.05 -9.54 -5.76
C ASN A 72 -10.26 -8.61 -5.99
N CYS A 73 -10.48 -7.59 -5.17
CA CYS A 73 -11.73 -6.84 -5.08
C CYS A 73 -12.17 -6.09 -6.35
N MET A 74 -11.35 -6.06 -7.40
CA MET A 74 -11.72 -5.51 -8.71
C MET A 74 -11.87 -6.59 -9.80
N LYS A 75 -11.88 -7.87 -9.44
CA LYS A 75 -12.11 -8.97 -10.39
C LYS A 75 -13.60 -9.18 -10.63
N GLY A 76 -13.91 -9.85 -11.76
CA GLY A 76 -15.29 -10.00 -12.21
C GLY A 76 -16.20 -10.70 -11.21
N GLU A 77 -15.73 -11.75 -10.52
CA GLU A 77 -16.54 -12.47 -9.52
C GLU A 77 -16.91 -11.61 -8.30
N GLU A 78 -16.11 -10.59 -8.00
CA GLU A 78 -16.38 -9.63 -6.91
C GLU A 78 -17.29 -8.49 -7.40
N ASN A 79 -16.93 -7.87 -8.53
CA ASN A 79 -17.61 -6.68 -9.03
C ASN A 79 -18.95 -6.97 -9.73
N HIS A 80 -19.10 -8.17 -10.29
CA HIS A 80 -20.30 -8.56 -11.05
C HIS A 80 -20.65 -10.03 -10.77
N PRO A 81 -20.92 -10.39 -9.50
CA PRO A 81 -21.11 -11.78 -9.07
C PRO A 81 -22.34 -12.46 -9.68
N GLU A 82 -23.36 -11.70 -10.05
CA GLU A 82 -24.61 -12.18 -10.66
C GLU A 82 -24.99 -11.31 -11.86
N MET A 83 -25.69 -11.84 -12.85
CA MET A 83 -26.02 -11.19 -14.13
C MET A 83 -26.59 -9.76 -13.99
N ASN A 84 -27.35 -9.49 -12.95
CA ASN A 84 -27.99 -8.20 -12.72
C ASN A 84 -27.52 -7.50 -11.43
N ARG A 85 -26.42 -7.97 -10.81
CA ARG A 85 -25.90 -7.39 -9.57
C ARG A 85 -24.45 -6.95 -9.74
N PHE A 86 -24.20 -5.69 -9.47
CA PHE A 86 -22.86 -5.12 -9.37
C PHE A 86 -22.58 -4.79 -7.91
N ASP A 87 -21.35 -5.02 -7.49
CA ASP A 87 -20.85 -4.70 -6.15
C ASP A 87 -19.45 -4.10 -6.25
N PHE A 88 -19.37 -2.80 -6.10
CA PHE A 88 -18.10 -2.06 -6.16
C PHE A 88 -17.60 -1.64 -4.77
N THR A 89 -18.24 -2.12 -3.70
CA THR A 89 -17.99 -1.66 -2.33
C THR A 89 -16.51 -1.68 -1.96
N ASP A 90 -15.82 -2.78 -2.18
CA ASP A 90 -14.41 -2.89 -1.82
C ASP A 90 -13.48 -2.29 -2.88
N GLY A 91 -13.91 -2.28 -4.14
CA GLY A 91 -13.22 -1.57 -5.21
C GLY A 91 -13.19 -0.07 -4.97
N ASP A 92 -14.32 0.51 -4.58
CA ASP A 92 -14.47 1.94 -4.27
C ASP A 92 -13.64 2.32 -3.04
N LYS A 93 -13.64 1.51 -1.97
CA LYS A 93 -12.75 1.73 -0.81
C LYS A 93 -11.28 1.81 -1.21
N LEU A 94 -10.84 0.94 -2.11
CA LEU A 94 -9.46 0.96 -2.59
C LEU A 94 -9.19 2.18 -3.47
N ALA A 95 -10.15 2.59 -4.30
CA ALA A 95 -10.03 3.80 -5.11
C ALA A 95 -9.92 5.06 -4.24
N ASP A 96 -10.79 5.21 -3.25
CA ASP A 96 -10.75 6.31 -2.28
C ASP A 96 -9.43 6.33 -1.49
N TRP A 97 -8.96 5.14 -1.07
CA TRP A 97 -7.69 5.01 -0.38
C TRP A 97 -6.51 5.43 -1.26
N ALA A 98 -6.50 5.01 -2.52
CA ALA A 98 -5.45 5.35 -3.48
C ALA A 98 -5.43 6.85 -3.76
N GLU A 99 -6.59 7.47 -4.00
CA GLU A 99 -6.72 8.92 -4.20
C GLU A 99 -6.22 9.69 -2.98
N LYS A 100 -6.71 9.33 -1.79
CA LYS A 100 -6.33 9.96 -0.51
C LYS A 100 -4.82 9.92 -0.26
N ASN A 101 -4.14 8.85 -0.70
CA ASN A 101 -2.71 8.65 -0.50
C ASN A 101 -1.86 8.99 -1.73
N GLY A 102 -2.44 9.63 -2.76
CA GLY A 102 -1.74 10.07 -3.97
C GLY A 102 -1.12 8.90 -4.76
N LYS A 103 -1.78 7.74 -4.78
CA LYS A 103 -1.33 6.55 -5.51
C LYS A 103 -2.07 6.41 -6.84
N THR A 104 -1.35 5.99 -7.88
CA THR A 104 -1.98 5.56 -9.12
C THR A 104 -2.67 4.22 -8.89
N LEU A 105 -3.95 4.10 -9.24
CA LEU A 105 -4.68 2.84 -9.16
C LEU A 105 -4.76 2.19 -10.54
N ILE A 106 -4.46 0.90 -10.61
CA ILE A 106 -4.69 0.06 -11.79
C ILE A 106 -5.94 -0.79 -11.55
N GLY A 107 -6.95 -0.62 -12.41
CA GLY A 107 -8.12 -1.50 -12.42
C GLY A 107 -7.78 -2.86 -13.05
N HIS A 108 -7.73 -3.90 -12.23
CA HIS A 108 -7.49 -5.27 -12.68
C HIS A 108 -8.59 -6.18 -12.12
N CYS A 109 -9.39 -6.76 -12.97
CA CYS A 109 -9.37 -6.75 -14.44
C CYS A 109 -10.80 -6.78 -15.02
N LEU A 110 -10.96 -6.28 -16.23
CA LEU A 110 -12.26 -6.35 -16.90
C LEU A 110 -12.65 -7.77 -17.23
N VAL A 111 -11.75 -8.55 -17.82
CA VAL A 111 -11.95 -9.98 -18.14
C VAL A 111 -10.66 -10.75 -17.94
N TRP A 112 -10.74 -11.89 -17.27
CA TRP A 112 -9.63 -12.80 -17.05
C TRP A 112 -10.16 -14.25 -16.96
N HIS A 113 -9.35 -15.24 -17.32
CA HIS A 113 -9.71 -16.66 -17.28
C HIS A 113 -9.86 -17.20 -15.85
N SER A 114 -9.28 -16.54 -14.85
CA SER A 114 -9.39 -16.88 -13.44
C SER A 114 -10.29 -15.87 -12.73
N GLN A 115 -11.14 -16.34 -11.82
CA GLN A 115 -12.10 -15.52 -11.07
C GLN A 115 -13.10 -14.72 -11.94
N PRO A 116 -13.60 -15.27 -13.09
CA PRO A 116 -14.73 -14.68 -13.77
C PRO A 116 -16.03 -15.02 -13.00
N PRO A 117 -17.08 -14.22 -13.11
CA PRO A 117 -18.37 -14.57 -12.54
C PRO A 117 -18.91 -15.84 -13.22
N LYS A 118 -19.36 -16.80 -12.43
CA LYS A 118 -19.81 -18.11 -12.96
C LYS A 118 -20.91 -18.01 -14.00
N TRP A 119 -21.85 -17.07 -13.83
CA TRP A 119 -22.97 -16.86 -14.73
C TRP A 119 -22.57 -16.54 -16.17
N MET A 120 -21.36 -16.00 -16.41
CA MET A 120 -20.86 -15.70 -17.76
C MET A 120 -20.62 -16.95 -18.60
N PHE A 121 -20.43 -18.11 -17.98
CA PHE A 121 -20.01 -19.36 -18.62
C PHE A 121 -20.95 -20.51 -18.32
N THR A 122 -22.16 -20.22 -17.84
CA THR A 122 -23.16 -21.25 -17.54
C THR A 122 -24.50 -20.91 -18.16
N ASP A 123 -25.23 -21.94 -18.60
CA ASP A 123 -26.63 -21.82 -18.99
C ASP A 123 -27.55 -21.71 -17.76
N ASP A 124 -28.86 -21.52 -18.02
CA ASP A 124 -29.88 -21.41 -16.96
C ASP A 124 -29.98 -22.66 -16.06
N LYS A 125 -29.36 -23.76 -16.45
CA LYS A 125 -29.29 -24.99 -15.68
C LYS A 125 -27.99 -25.19 -14.95
N GLY A 126 -27.05 -24.21 -15.09
CA GLY A 126 -25.75 -24.26 -14.47
C GLY A 126 -24.69 -25.10 -15.22
N ASN A 127 -24.99 -25.52 -16.47
CA ASN A 127 -24.00 -26.22 -17.29
C ASN A 127 -23.06 -25.22 -17.96
N LEU A 128 -21.81 -25.59 -18.14
CA LEU A 128 -20.85 -24.80 -18.91
C LEU A 128 -21.30 -24.65 -20.36
N VAL A 129 -21.23 -23.45 -20.90
CA VAL A 129 -21.52 -23.10 -22.30
C VAL A 129 -20.23 -22.78 -23.05
#